data_f9330f3ecd322227e5ad4d5f68e726bd
#
_entry.id   f9330f3ecd322227e5ad4d5f68e726bd
#
_cell.length_a   1.000
_cell.length_b   1.000
_cell.length_c   1.000
_cell.angle_alpha   90.00
_cell.angle_beta   90.00
_cell.angle_gamma   90.00
#
_symmetry.space_group_name_H-M   'P 1'
#
loop_
_entity.id
_entity.type
_entity.pdbx_description
1 polymer ?
#
loop_
_entity_poly.entity_id
_entity_poly.type
_entity_poly.pdbx_seq_one_letter_code
_entity_poly.pdbx_strand_id
1 'polypeptide(L)'
;MNYAEESLKKHYEWKGKIKVITDIPVRTSEDLSLAYTPGVAQPCLEIQKDVNKSYELTRRWNLCAVVTDGTAVLGLGDIGPEAGMPVMEGKCVLFKAFGDVDAFPLCVKSKDVDEIVNTIYLLSGSFGGVNLEDIAAPRCFEIERKLKEKCDIPIFHDDQHGTAIVVLSGLINALKVVGKDKEKVKVVVNGPGSAGIAVSKLLLSYGFKNLTLCNREGIMTENSKDLNWAQKEMLEVTNLDHKTGTLKDALVGADIFLGFSGPNMVTEEMVRSMNKDAIIFACANPTPEIFPDEAKKGGAKVISTGRSDFPNQINNVLVFPGLFRGAFDVRAKDINEEMKMAAAVAIANLILDDEVNENNIIPKAFDPRVKEVVAKAVADAARRTGVARI
;
A
#
# COMPACT_ATOMS: atom_id res chain seq x y z
N MET A 1 -28.23 -2.73 0.43
CA MET A 1 -27.96 -1.66 1.45
C MET A 1 -27.17 -0.56 0.73
N ASN A 2 -27.59 0.71 0.84
CA ASN A 2 -26.80 1.84 0.32
C ASN A 2 -25.69 2.16 1.35
N TYR A 3 -24.49 1.61 1.14
CA TYR A 3 -23.37 1.80 2.08
C TYR A 3 -22.92 3.25 2.22
N ALA A 4 -23.11 4.10 1.20
CA ALA A 4 -22.70 5.50 1.26
C ALA A 4 -23.58 6.29 2.24
N GLU A 5 -24.91 6.14 2.16
CA GLU A 5 -25.85 6.80 3.08
C GLU A 5 -25.73 6.27 4.51
N GLU A 6 -25.59 4.96 4.67
CA GLU A 6 -25.48 4.35 6.00
C GLU A 6 -24.12 4.74 6.64
N SER A 7 -23.04 4.79 5.86
CA SER A 7 -21.72 5.25 6.34
C SER A 7 -21.79 6.71 6.81
N LEU A 8 -22.41 7.60 6.05
CA LEU A 8 -22.56 9.00 6.45
C LEU A 8 -23.32 9.13 7.77
N LYS A 9 -24.45 8.42 7.91
CA LYS A 9 -25.23 8.37 9.16
C LYS A 9 -24.37 7.89 10.33
N LYS A 10 -23.62 6.81 10.15
CA LYS A 10 -22.72 6.28 11.18
C LYS A 10 -21.60 7.24 11.57
N HIS A 11 -21.03 7.99 10.63
CA HIS A 11 -20.01 8.98 10.97
C HIS A 11 -20.57 10.13 11.84
N TYR A 12 -21.81 10.56 11.62
CA TYR A 12 -22.48 11.49 12.53
C TYR A 12 -22.72 10.91 13.94
N GLU A 13 -23.08 9.62 14.04
CA GLU A 13 -23.27 8.94 15.31
C GLU A 13 -21.94 8.73 16.06
N TRP A 14 -20.89 8.27 15.36
CA TRP A 14 -19.58 7.98 15.96
C TRP A 14 -18.82 9.23 16.39
N LYS A 15 -18.95 10.33 15.68
CA LYS A 15 -18.19 11.58 15.92
C LYS A 15 -16.68 11.36 15.96
N GLY A 16 -16.17 10.50 15.06
CA GLY A 16 -14.80 10.03 15.02
C GLY A 16 -14.70 8.52 15.28
N LYS A 17 -13.71 7.88 14.65
CA LYS A 17 -13.51 6.43 14.72
C LYS A 17 -12.40 6.01 15.68
N ILE A 18 -11.63 6.97 16.19
CA ILE A 18 -10.53 6.73 17.14
C ILE A 18 -10.74 7.51 18.43
N LYS A 19 -10.08 7.04 19.49
CA LYS A 19 -9.97 7.72 20.79
C LYS A 19 -8.52 7.70 21.24
N VAL A 20 -8.12 8.72 22.01
CA VAL A 20 -6.90 8.65 22.83
C VAL A 20 -7.33 8.26 24.24
N ILE A 21 -6.81 7.15 24.73
CA ILE A 21 -7.10 6.61 26.07
C ILE A 21 -5.79 6.43 26.83
N THR A 22 -5.87 6.42 28.15
CA THR A 22 -4.72 6.15 29.02
C THR A 22 -4.63 4.65 29.34
N ASP A 23 -3.43 4.07 29.29
CA ASP A 23 -3.18 2.67 29.64
C ASP A 23 -3.01 2.46 31.15
N ILE A 24 -2.79 3.54 31.90
CA ILE A 24 -2.58 3.49 33.35
C ILE A 24 -3.68 4.25 34.09
N PRO A 25 -4.13 3.77 35.24
CA PRO A 25 -5.05 4.52 36.09
C PRO A 25 -4.29 5.63 36.85
N VAL A 26 -4.95 6.78 37.03
CA VAL A 26 -4.49 7.84 37.95
C VAL A 26 -5.64 8.09 38.93
N ARG A 27 -5.61 7.42 40.11
CA ARG A 27 -6.68 7.45 41.10
C ARG A 27 -6.20 7.94 42.46
N THR A 28 -4.92 7.93 42.68
CA THR A 28 -4.28 8.31 43.96
C THR A 28 -3.18 9.35 43.74
N SER A 29 -2.74 10.02 44.84
CA SER A 29 -1.59 10.91 44.79
C SER A 29 -0.29 10.18 44.45
N GLU A 30 -0.18 8.91 44.81
CA GLU A 30 0.93 8.05 44.43
C GLU A 30 0.94 7.78 42.92
N ASP A 31 -0.19 7.38 42.34
CA ASP A 31 -0.33 7.20 40.88
C ASP A 31 0.08 8.47 40.14
N LEU A 32 -0.38 9.63 40.60
CA LEU A 32 -0.05 10.93 40.01
C LEU A 32 1.46 11.20 40.10
N SER A 33 2.11 10.91 41.24
CA SER A 33 3.52 11.11 41.43
C SER A 33 4.38 10.19 40.58
N LEU A 34 3.92 8.97 40.31
CA LEU A 34 4.60 8.03 39.42
C LEU A 34 4.37 8.39 37.94
N ALA A 35 3.13 8.73 37.55
CA ALA A 35 2.76 9.00 36.16
C ALA A 35 3.25 10.38 35.69
N TYR A 36 3.42 11.35 36.59
CA TYR A 36 3.77 12.72 36.23
C TYR A 36 4.83 13.27 37.23
N THR A 37 4.53 14.31 37.99
CA THR A 37 5.51 14.97 38.86
C THR A 37 5.44 14.39 40.26
N PRO A 38 6.61 14.04 40.89
CA PRO A 38 8.00 14.21 40.44
C PRO A 38 8.61 13.05 39.67
N GLY A 39 8.00 11.87 39.66
CA GLY A 39 8.59 10.61 39.19
C GLY A 39 8.98 10.62 37.69
N VAL A 40 8.23 11.32 36.83
CA VAL A 40 8.46 11.37 35.36
C VAL A 40 9.83 11.97 34.99
N ALA A 41 10.49 12.71 35.90
CA ALA A 41 11.81 13.24 35.60
C ALA A 41 12.86 12.14 35.36
N GLN A 42 12.74 10.98 36.02
CA GLN A 42 13.72 9.91 35.86
C GLN A 42 13.70 9.26 34.49
N PRO A 43 12.57 8.81 33.92
CA PRO A 43 12.52 8.34 32.52
C PRO A 43 12.96 9.41 31.52
N CYS A 44 12.68 10.70 31.73
CA CYS A 44 13.19 11.77 30.86
C CYS A 44 14.74 11.80 30.85
N LEU A 45 15.37 11.69 32.02
CA LEU A 45 16.85 11.65 32.14
C LEU A 45 17.44 10.39 31.47
N GLU A 46 16.75 9.25 31.54
CA GLU A 46 17.20 8.03 30.88
C GLU A 46 17.14 8.17 29.34
N ILE A 47 16.06 8.76 28.80
CA ILE A 47 15.94 9.03 27.35
C ILE A 47 16.95 10.10 26.91
N GLN A 48 17.23 11.10 27.74
CA GLN A 48 18.24 12.12 27.43
C GLN A 48 19.64 11.52 27.27
N LYS A 49 19.99 10.51 28.10
CA LYS A 49 21.26 9.79 27.99
C LYS A 49 21.32 8.87 26.77
N ASP A 50 20.21 8.20 26.44
CA ASP A 50 20.09 7.30 25.33
C ASP A 50 18.68 7.42 24.71
N VAL A 51 18.59 8.06 23.54
CA VAL A 51 17.33 8.31 22.83
C VAL A 51 16.60 7.00 22.44
N ASN A 52 17.30 5.87 22.32
CA ASN A 52 16.69 4.58 22.02
C ASN A 52 15.76 4.11 23.14
N LYS A 53 15.99 4.53 24.37
CA LYS A 53 15.10 4.26 25.50
C LYS A 53 13.70 4.87 25.34
N SER A 54 13.52 5.83 24.42
CA SER A 54 12.19 6.32 24.07
C SER A 54 11.27 5.22 23.54
N TYR A 55 11.81 4.20 22.89
CA TYR A 55 11.06 3.02 22.44
C TYR A 55 10.71 2.05 23.58
N GLU A 56 11.33 2.16 24.73
CA GLU A 56 11.08 1.31 25.91
C GLU A 56 10.20 2.02 26.94
N LEU A 57 10.35 3.34 27.06
CA LEU A 57 9.75 4.15 28.11
C LEU A 57 8.56 4.99 27.65
N THR A 58 8.24 4.98 26.36
CA THR A 58 7.09 5.71 25.79
C THR A 58 6.32 4.85 24.77
N ARG A 59 5.16 5.32 24.32
CA ARG A 59 4.36 4.65 23.29
C ARG A 59 5.00 4.71 21.89
N ARG A 60 6.12 5.38 21.72
CA ARG A 60 6.83 5.51 20.45
C ARG A 60 7.07 4.15 19.75
N TRP A 61 7.33 3.09 20.52
CA TRP A 61 7.59 1.75 19.97
C TRP A 61 6.44 1.17 19.11
N ASN A 62 5.19 1.59 19.35
CA ASN A 62 4.01 1.06 18.71
C ASN A 62 3.14 2.12 18.02
N LEU A 63 3.59 3.36 17.91
CA LEU A 63 2.79 4.46 17.39
C LEU A 63 3.21 4.84 15.96
N CYS A 64 2.27 4.72 15.01
CA CYS A 64 2.43 5.09 13.61
C CYS A 64 1.72 6.42 13.32
N ALA A 65 2.39 7.36 12.64
CA ALA A 65 1.72 8.51 12.05
C ALA A 65 1.09 8.13 10.70
N VAL A 66 -0.19 8.41 10.49
CA VAL A 66 -0.88 8.28 9.19
C VAL A 66 -1.03 9.68 8.61
N VAL A 67 -0.25 9.98 7.58
CA VAL A 67 -0.09 11.36 7.09
C VAL A 67 -0.63 11.51 5.68
N THR A 68 -1.45 12.55 5.46
CA THR A 68 -2.00 12.92 4.16
C THR A 68 -1.95 14.43 3.93
N ASP A 69 -1.91 14.85 2.66
CA ASP A 69 -2.24 16.21 2.23
C ASP A 69 -3.63 16.29 1.55
N GLY A 70 -4.31 15.16 1.44
CA GLY A 70 -5.67 15.05 0.88
C GLY A 70 -5.77 15.26 -0.63
N THR A 71 -4.67 15.05 -1.39
CA THR A 71 -4.64 15.35 -2.83
C THR A 71 -4.97 14.18 -3.75
N ALA A 72 -5.10 12.95 -3.20
CA ALA A 72 -5.43 11.75 -3.98
C ALA A 72 -6.39 10.82 -3.24
N VAL A 73 -7.42 11.37 -2.59
CA VAL A 73 -8.31 10.63 -1.70
C VAL A 73 -9.25 9.73 -2.49
N LEU A 74 -9.08 8.41 -2.38
CA LEU A 74 -9.90 7.38 -3.03
C LEU A 74 -10.14 7.71 -4.52
N GLY A 75 -11.36 7.67 -5.01
CA GLY A 75 -11.76 8.11 -6.35
C GLY A 75 -12.17 9.59 -6.43
N LEU A 76 -12.02 10.36 -5.34
CA LEU A 76 -12.46 11.76 -5.24
C LEU A 76 -11.39 12.77 -5.69
N GLY A 77 -10.11 12.36 -5.68
CA GLY A 77 -8.99 13.21 -6.05
C GLY A 77 -8.61 14.22 -4.95
N ASP A 78 -8.33 15.45 -5.34
CA ASP A 78 -7.86 16.52 -4.46
C ASP A 78 -9.05 17.19 -3.73
N ILE A 79 -9.34 16.72 -2.54
CA ILE A 79 -10.43 17.24 -1.68
C ILE A 79 -9.92 18.00 -0.46
N GLY A 80 -8.60 18.06 -0.30
CA GLY A 80 -7.94 18.73 0.82
C GLY A 80 -7.80 17.89 2.08
N PRO A 81 -6.91 18.33 2.99
CA PRO A 81 -6.48 17.50 4.13
C PRO A 81 -7.62 17.26 5.13
N GLU A 82 -8.43 18.25 5.45
CA GLU A 82 -9.52 18.10 6.42
C GLU A 82 -10.61 17.14 5.93
N ALA A 83 -10.91 17.17 4.62
CA ALA A 83 -11.87 16.24 4.02
C ALA A 83 -11.33 14.81 3.90
N GLY A 84 -10.02 14.63 3.92
CA GLY A 84 -9.35 13.32 3.97
C GLY A 84 -9.38 12.66 5.35
N MET A 85 -9.64 13.40 6.43
CA MET A 85 -9.58 12.88 7.81
C MET A 85 -10.41 11.61 8.03
N PRO A 86 -11.65 11.46 7.52
CA PRO A 86 -12.41 10.22 7.72
C PRO A 86 -11.70 8.98 7.15
N VAL A 87 -10.96 9.12 6.05
CA VAL A 87 -10.17 8.01 5.48
C VAL A 87 -8.98 7.70 6.39
N MET A 88 -8.28 8.73 6.87
CA MET A 88 -7.12 8.57 7.76
C MET A 88 -7.50 7.93 9.09
N GLU A 89 -8.63 8.31 9.69
CA GLU A 89 -9.17 7.61 10.87
C GLU A 89 -9.51 6.15 10.55
N GLY A 90 -10.08 5.88 9.38
CA GLY A 90 -10.32 4.53 8.90
C GLY A 90 -9.04 3.71 8.81
N LYS A 91 -7.96 4.29 8.25
CA LYS A 91 -6.64 3.66 8.21
C LYS A 91 -6.12 3.34 9.62
N CYS A 92 -6.26 4.27 10.57
CA CYS A 92 -5.87 4.04 11.97
C CYS A 92 -6.65 2.87 12.62
N VAL A 93 -7.96 2.76 12.34
CA VAL A 93 -8.77 1.61 12.80
C VAL A 93 -8.21 0.29 12.25
N LEU A 94 -7.87 0.25 10.96
CA LEU A 94 -7.32 -0.96 10.33
C LEU A 94 -5.93 -1.32 10.90
N PHE A 95 -5.06 -0.33 11.15
CA PHE A 95 -3.78 -0.54 11.81
C PHE A 95 -3.96 -1.24 13.16
N LYS A 96 -4.90 -0.76 13.98
CA LYS A 96 -5.17 -1.36 15.29
C LYS A 96 -5.81 -2.74 15.18
N ALA A 97 -6.85 -2.88 14.37
CA ALA A 97 -7.63 -4.10 14.28
C ALA A 97 -6.83 -5.28 13.68
N PHE A 98 -6.02 -5.03 12.67
CA PHE A 98 -5.30 -6.06 11.90
C PHE A 98 -3.79 -6.15 12.19
N GLY A 99 -3.20 -5.15 12.88
CA GLY A 99 -1.77 -5.10 13.18
C GLY A 99 -1.42 -4.99 14.66
N ASP A 100 -2.41 -4.62 15.47
CA ASP A 100 -2.21 -4.14 16.84
C ASP A 100 -1.18 -3.00 16.92
N VAL A 101 -1.17 -2.15 15.90
CA VAL A 101 -0.38 -0.93 15.81
C VAL A 101 -1.28 0.24 16.16
N ASP A 102 -0.88 1.05 17.11
CA ASP A 102 -1.54 2.30 17.41
C ASP A 102 -1.20 3.31 16.30
N ALA A 103 -2.20 4.02 15.81
CA ALA A 103 -1.98 4.95 14.72
C ALA A 103 -2.72 6.27 14.98
N PHE A 104 -2.11 7.37 14.56
CA PHE A 104 -2.65 8.72 14.74
C PHE A 104 -2.67 9.46 13.40
N PRO A 105 -3.84 10.04 12.99
CA PRO A 105 -3.97 10.72 11.72
C PRO A 105 -3.43 12.15 11.79
N LEU A 106 -2.66 12.54 10.78
CA LEU A 106 -2.10 13.88 10.63
C LEU A 106 -2.42 14.40 9.21
N CYS A 107 -3.27 15.42 9.13
CA CYS A 107 -3.67 16.05 7.87
C CYS A 107 -2.86 17.33 7.69
N VAL A 108 -1.93 17.36 6.73
CA VAL A 108 -1.00 18.47 6.50
C VAL A 108 -1.58 19.45 5.49
N LYS A 109 -1.75 20.71 5.88
CA LYS A 109 -2.33 21.75 5.03
C LYS A 109 -1.26 22.42 4.16
N SER A 110 -0.59 21.62 3.34
CA SER A 110 0.38 22.09 2.35
C SER A 110 0.44 21.12 1.17
N LYS A 111 0.82 21.63 -0.01
CA LYS A 111 1.15 20.87 -1.21
C LYS A 111 2.64 21.02 -1.57
N ASP A 112 3.37 21.80 -0.80
CA ASP A 112 4.81 21.95 -0.97
C ASP A 112 5.53 20.72 -0.38
N VAL A 113 6.41 20.13 -1.18
CA VAL A 113 7.13 18.91 -0.81
C VAL A 113 8.02 19.13 0.40
N ASP A 114 8.75 20.26 0.43
CA ASP A 114 9.71 20.52 1.49
C ASP A 114 9.03 20.90 2.82
N GLU A 115 7.90 21.60 2.76
CA GLU A 115 7.05 21.87 3.94
C GLU A 115 6.51 20.56 4.53
N ILE A 116 5.95 19.67 3.71
CA ILE A 116 5.43 18.37 4.15
C ILE A 116 6.56 17.53 4.76
N VAL A 117 7.69 17.41 4.07
CA VAL A 117 8.85 16.65 4.53
C VAL A 117 9.39 17.20 5.85
N ASN A 118 9.52 18.52 5.95
CA ASN A 118 10.02 19.15 7.18
C ASN A 118 9.04 18.98 8.36
N THR A 119 7.74 19.11 8.10
CA THR A 119 6.70 18.91 9.12
C THR A 119 6.76 17.49 9.70
N ILE A 120 6.82 16.47 8.83
CA ILE A 120 6.88 15.06 9.25
C ILE A 120 8.19 14.78 9.98
N TYR A 121 9.32 15.28 9.48
CA TYR A 121 10.63 15.12 10.11
C TYR A 121 10.66 15.68 11.53
N LEU A 122 10.13 16.90 11.74
CA LEU A 122 10.09 17.52 13.06
C LEU A 122 9.21 16.77 14.06
N LEU A 123 8.21 16.04 13.60
CA LEU A 123 7.31 15.21 14.42
C LEU A 123 7.82 13.77 14.60
N SER A 124 8.82 13.33 13.84
CA SER A 124 9.24 11.93 13.76
C SER A 124 9.71 11.34 15.10
N GLY A 125 10.20 12.19 16.02
CA GLY A 125 10.59 11.77 17.37
C GLY A 125 9.46 11.20 18.23
N SER A 126 8.20 11.46 17.88
CA SER A 126 7.03 10.98 18.60
C SER A 126 6.52 9.61 18.10
N PHE A 127 7.01 9.13 16.95
CA PHE A 127 6.47 7.96 16.25
C PHE A 127 7.54 6.88 16.06
N GLY A 128 7.09 5.63 15.96
CA GLY A 128 7.90 4.49 15.57
C GLY A 128 8.01 4.32 14.04
N GLY A 129 7.09 4.94 13.29
CA GLY A 129 7.07 4.93 11.83
C GLY A 129 6.02 5.86 11.24
N VAL A 130 6.04 6.03 9.92
CA VAL A 130 5.12 6.91 9.18
C VAL A 130 4.52 6.16 8.01
N ASN A 131 3.19 6.15 7.94
CA ASN A 131 2.43 5.75 6.76
C ASN A 131 1.97 7.00 6.02
N LEU A 132 2.46 7.20 4.81
CA LEU A 132 1.95 8.21 3.89
C LEU A 132 0.72 7.66 3.16
N GLU A 133 -0.32 8.47 3.03
CA GLU A 133 -1.60 8.06 2.46
C GLU A 133 -2.21 9.16 1.60
N ASP A 134 -2.84 8.79 0.48
CA ASP A 134 -3.63 9.70 -0.36
C ASP A 134 -2.89 10.96 -0.83
N ILE A 135 -1.58 10.85 -1.09
CA ILE A 135 -0.73 11.92 -1.63
C ILE A 135 -0.53 11.71 -3.12
N ALA A 136 -0.86 12.70 -3.94
CA ALA A 136 -0.82 12.59 -5.39
C ALA A 136 0.60 12.45 -5.97
N ALA A 137 0.75 11.56 -7.00
CA ALA A 137 1.94 11.52 -7.83
C ALA A 137 2.09 12.80 -8.69
N PRO A 138 3.32 13.26 -9.00
CA PRO A 138 4.58 12.65 -8.66
C PRO A 138 5.14 13.05 -7.27
N ARG A 139 4.47 13.95 -6.52
CA ARG A 139 4.96 14.48 -5.23
C ARG A 139 5.15 13.38 -4.19
N CYS A 140 4.26 12.38 -4.16
CA CYS A 140 4.37 11.27 -3.21
C CYS A 140 5.71 10.52 -3.30
N PHE A 141 6.27 10.36 -4.49
CA PHE A 141 7.59 9.72 -4.68
C PHE A 141 8.73 10.56 -4.09
N GLU A 142 8.68 11.86 -4.29
CA GLU A 142 9.70 12.78 -3.79
C GLU A 142 9.62 12.92 -2.27
N ILE A 143 8.42 13.05 -1.72
CA ILE A 143 8.16 13.14 -0.27
C ILE A 143 8.69 11.88 0.43
N GLU A 144 8.33 10.70 -0.06
CA GLU A 144 8.80 9.44 0.52
C GLU A 144 10.33 9.34 0.49
N ARG A 145 10.96 9.61 -0.66
CA ARG A 145 12.41 9.56 -0.81
C ARG A 145 13.12 10.50 0.18
N LYS A 146 12.71 11.77 0.21
CA LYS A 146 13.32 12.76 1.11
C LYS A 146 13.13 12.41 2.59
N LEU A 147 11.98 11.83 2.95
CA LEU A 147 11.73 11.38 4.33
C LEU A 147 12.60 10.18 4.70
N LYS A 148 12.77 9.20 3.82
CA LYS A 148 13.67 8.06 4.04
C LYS A 148 15.12 8.49 4.23
N GLU A 149 15.56 9.55 3.54
CA GLU A 149 16.89 10.12 3.73
C GLU A 149 17.05 10.89 5.05
N LYS A 150 15.98 11.53 5.52
CA LYS A 150 16.01 12.40 6.72
C LYS A 150 15.67 11.70 8.02
N CYS A 151 14.72 10.75 7.98
CA CYS A 151 14.16 10.12 9.17
C CYS A 151 14.90 8.83 9.51
N ASP A 152 15.02 8.55 10.80
CA ASP A 152 15.62 7.33 11.34
C ASP A 152 14.54 6.32 11.80
N ILE A 153 13.36 6.39 11.19
CA ILE A 153 12.21 5.50 11.38
C ILE A 153 11.65 5.09 10.02
N PRO A 154 10.97 3.93 9.91
CA PRO A 154 10.43 3.47 8.64
C PRO A 154 9.38 4.43 8.09
N ILE A 155 9.53 4.77 6.81
CA ILE A 155 8.60 5.55 6.01
C ILE A 155 8.02 4.63 4.93
N PHE A 156 6.72 4.64 4.77
CA PHE A 156 6.02 3.78 3.81
C PHE A 156 4.83 4.52 3.22
N HIS A 157 4.65 4.44 1.90
CA HIS A 157 3.48 5.00 1.21
C HIS A 157 2.57 3.86 0.77
N ASP A 158 1.41 3.72 1.39
CA ASP A 158 0.56 2.54 1.18
C ASP A 158 -0.03 2.46 -0.23
N ASP A 159 -0.47 3.58 -0.83
CA ASP A 159 -1.00 3.58 -2.20
C ASP A 159 0.02 3.14 -3.24
N GLN A 160 1.31 3.33 -2.97
CA GLN A 160 2.39 2.81 -3.79
C GLN A 160 2.67 1.35 -3.45
N HIS A 161 3.20 1.13 -2.28
CA HIS A 161 3.86 -0.12 -1.90
C HIS A 161 2.89 -1.17 -1.35
N GLY A 162 1.83 -0.76 -0.62
CA GLY A 162 0.79 -1.67 -0.20
C GLY A 162 0.09 -2.30 -1.40
N THR A 163 -0.26 -1.46 -2.39
CA THR A 163 -0.84 -1.92 -3.65
C THR A 163 0.13 -2.81 -4.42
N ALA A 164 1.41 -2.46 -4.52
CA ALA A 164 2.40 -3.28 -5.22
C ALA A 164 2.56 -4.67 -4.58
N ILE A 165 2.63 -4.73 -3.26
CA ILE A 165 2.78 -5.98 -2.50
C ILE A 165 1.56 -6.87 -2.67
N VAL A 166 0.34 -6.34 -2.51
CA VAL A 166 -0.88 -7.15 -2.62
C VAL A 166 -1.12 -7.64 -4.04
N VAL A 167 -0.81 -6.83 -5.05
CA VAL A 167 -0.87 -7.22 -6.48
C VAL A 167 0.13 -8.33 -6.78
N LEU A 168 1.38 -8.20 -6.36
CA LEU A 168 2.38 -9.25 -6.54
C LEU A 168 1.96 -10.54 -5.83
N SER A 169 1.40 -10.46 -4.62
CA SER A 169 0.89 -11.63 -3.89
C SER A 169 -0.14 -12.41 -4.69
N GLY A 170 -1.12 -11.71 -5.25
CA GLY A 170 -2.15 -12.32 -6.10
C GLY A 170 -1.58 -12.89 -7.40
N LEU A 171 -0.63 -12.19 -8.05
CA LEU A 171 0.00 -12.63 -9.29
C LEU A 171 0.82 -13.90 -9.13
N ILE A 172 1.51 -14.08 -7.99
CA ILE A 172 2.27 -15.32 -7.71
C ILE A 172 1.35 -16.54 -7.85
N ASN A 173 0.18 -16.52 -7.25
CA ASN A 173 -0.78 -17.61 -7.33
C ASN A 173 -1.56 -17.64 -8.64
N ALA A 174 -1.90 -16.47 -9.21
CA ALA A 174 -2.54 -16.41 -10.53
C ALA A 174 -1.68 -17.07 -11.62
N LEU A 175 -0.36 -16.88 -11.59
CA LEU A 175 0.57 -17.55 -12.51
C LEU A 175 0.59 -19.07 -12.33
N LYS A 176 0.47 -19.59 -11.09
CA LYS A 176 0.31 -21.03 -10.84
C LYS A 176 -0.97 -21.57 -11.48
N VAL A 177 -2.11 -20.86 -11.32
CA VAL A 177 -3.40 -21.26 -11.92
C VAL A 177 -3.33 -21.41 -13.43
N VAL A 178 -2.63 -20.48 -14.11
CA VAL A 178 -2.54 -20.48 -15.58
C VAL A 178 -1.31 -21.22 -16.11
N GLY A 179 -0.41 -21.68 -15.24
CA GLY A 179 0.81 -22.39 -15.61
C GLY A 179 1.78 -21.55 -16.46
N LYS A 180 1.82 -20.23 -16.24
CA LYS A 180 2.69 -19.33 -17.01
C LYS A 180 3.91 -18.89 -16.21
N ASP A 181 5.03 -18.66 -16.92
CA ASP A 181 6.30 -18.22 -16.37
C ASP A 181 6.35 -16.67 -16.32
N LYS A 182 6.66 -16.14 -15.13
CA LYS A 182 6.78 -14.68 -14.90
C LYS A 182 7.78 -13.97 -15.82
N GLU A 183 8.84 -14.66 -16.25
CA GLU A 183 9.84 -14.08 -17.14
C GLU A 183 9.37 -13.95 -18.60
N LYS A 184 8.35 -14.74 -18.99
CA LYS A 184 7.85 -14.82 -20.37
C LYS A 184 6.54 -14.08 -20.58
N VAL A 185 5.73 -13.92 -19.54
CA VAL A 185 4.43 -13.23 -19.66
C VAL A 185 4.57 -11.78 -20.06
N LYS A 186 3.65 -11.30 -20.88
CA LYS A 186 3.52 -9.91 -21.29
C LYS A 186 2.50 -9.22 -20.39
N VAL A 187 2.94 -8.20 -19.67
CA VAL A 187 2.13 -7.47 -18.68
C VAL A 187 1.82 -6.08 -19.20
N VAL A 188 0.55 -5.72 -19.21
CA VAL A 188 0.09 -4.35 -19.50
C VAL A 188 -0.38 -3.70 -18.21
N VAL A 189 0.23 -2.56 -17.87
CA VAL A 189 -0.11 -1.75 -16.69
C VAL A 189 -0.78 -0.47 -17.16
N ASN A 190 -2.06 -0.28 -16.85
CA ASN A 190 -2.82 0.91 -17.24
C ASN A 190 -3.04 1.84 -16.06
N GLY A 191 -2.53 3.07 -16.15
CA GLY A 191 -2.53 4.06 -15.10
C GLY A 191 -1.19 4.19 -14.38
N PRO A 192 -0.19 4.87 -14.98
CA PRO A 192 1.16 5.03 -14.44
C PRO A 192 1.22 6.15 -13.39
N GLY A 193 0.32 6.09 -12.41
CA GLY A 193 0.30 6.91 -11.20
C GLY A 193 1.11 6.29 -10.07
N SER A 194 0.80 6.65 -8.82
CA SER A 194 1.50 6.13 -7.63
C SER A 194 1.53 4.60 -7.58
N ALA A 195 0.37 3.97 -7.71
CA ALA A 195 0.24 2.51 -7.70
C ALA A 195 0.91 1.84 -8.90
N GLY A 196 0.57 2.28 -10.13
CA GLY A 196 1.06 1.63 -11.36
C GLY A 196 2.58 1.64 -11.48
N ILE A 197 3.24 2.73 -11.09
CA ILE A 197 4.71 2.81 -11.07
C ILE A 197 5.31 1.89 -10.00
N ALA A 198 4.77 1.90 -8.78
CA ALA A 198 5.27 1.07 -7.70
C ALA A 198 5.07 -0.43 -7.98
N VAL A 199 3.91 -0.81 -8.51
CA VAL A 199 3.63 -2.18 -8.98
C VAL A 199 4.65 -2.59 -10.03
N SER A 200 4.86 -1.77 -11.06
CA SER A 200 5.81 -2.07 -12.14
C SER A 200 7.23 -2.28 -11.62
N LYS A 201 7.71 -1.40 -10.73
CA LYS A 201 9.03 -1.53 -10.10
C LYS A 201 9.16 -2.83 -9.30
N LEU A 202 8.17 -3.18 -8.48
CA LEU A 202 8.19 -4.41 -7.68
C LEU A 202 8.13 -5.67 -8.56
N LEU A 203 7.33 -5.66 -9.63
CA LEU A 203 7.25 -6.78 -10.57
C LEU A 203 8.58 -7.00 -11.30
N LEU A 204 9.24 -5.93 -11.77
CA LEU A 204 10.58 -6.01 -12.37
C LEU A 204 11.60 -6.59 -11.38
N SER A 205 11.60 -6.12 -10.13
CA SER A 205 12.46 -6.65 -9.06
C SER A 205 12.18 -8.11 -8.74
N TYR A 206 10.93 -8.57 -8.87
CA TYR A 206 10.56 -9.98 -8.69
C TYR A 206 10.93 -10.86 -9.89
N GLY A 207 11.29 -10.27 -11.03
CA GLY A 207 11.78 -10.96 -12.23
C GLY A 207 10.82 -11.03 -13.41
N PHE A 208 9.73 -10.26 -13.41
CA PHE A 208 8.98 -10.02 -14.65
C PHE A 208 9.85 -9.19 -15.60
N LYS A 209 9.79 -9.48 -16.92
CA LYS A 209 10.67 -8.84 -17.90
C LYS A 209 9.94 -8.00 -18.95
N ASN A 210 8.69 -8.33 -19.25
CA ASN A 210 7.99 -7.75 -20.40
C ASN A 210 6.80 -6.91 -19.92
N LEU A 211 7.07 -5.69 -19.46
CA LEU A 211 6.05 -4.73 -19.01
C LEU A 211 5.83 -3.65 -20.06
N THR A 212 4.57 -3.31 -20.31
CA THR A 212 4.17 -2.16 -21.12
C THR A 212 3.24 -1.28 -20.29
N LEU A 213 3.59 -0.01 -20.10
CA LEU A 213 2.78 0.95 -19.38
C LEU A 213 1.91 1.75 -20.35
N CYS A 214 0.65 1.95 -19.97
CA CYS A 214 -0.30 2.77 -20.73
C CYS A 214 -0.81 3.92 -19.86
N ASN A 215 -0.89 5.10 -20.45
CA ASN A 215 -1.56 6.28 -19.89
C ASN A 215 -2.86 6.57 -20.66
N ARG A 216 -3.42 7.78 -20.51
CA ARG A 216 -4.66 8.18 -21.19
C ARG A 216 -4.53 8.24 -22.72
N GLU A 217 -3.32 8.43 -23.24
CA GLU A 217 -3.05 8.51 -24.67
C GLU A 217 -2.79 7.13 -25.30
N GLY A 218 -2.52 6.11 -24.47
CA GLY A 218 -2.19 4.74 -24.89
C GLY A 218 -0.84 4.28 -24.36
N ILE A 219 -0.11 3.51 -25.16
CA ILE A 219 1.21 2.98 -24.80
C ILE A 219 2.19 4.13 -24.58
N MET A 220 2.80 4.16 -23.40
CA MET A 220 3.83 5.16 -23.10
C MET A 220 5.10 4.90 -23.91
N THR A 221 5.59 5.98 -24.53
CA THR A 221 6.81 6.01 -25.32
C THR A 221 7.61 7.27 -25.00
N GLU A 222 8.82 7.38 -25.51
CA GLU A 222 9.64 8.59 -25.40
C GLU A 222 8.97 9.83 -26.03
N ASN A 223 8.03 9.62 -26.97
CA ASN A 223 7.28 10.68 -27.63
C ASN A 223 5.94 11.05 -26.91
N SER A 224 5.62 10.38 -25.84
CA SER A 224 4.40 10.69 -25.04
C SER A 224 4.54 12.07 -24.40
N LYS A 225 3.47 12.86 -24.44
CA LYS A 225 3.43 14.21 -23.88
C LYS A 225 3.28 14.17 -22.36
N ASP A 226 3.70 15.24 -21.72
CA ASP A 226 3.45 15.54 -20.30
C ASP A 226 3.86 14.43 -19.30
N LEU A 227 4.86 13.62 -19.66
CA LEU A 227 5.39 12.61 -18.75
C LEU A 227 6.14 13.28 -17.57
N ASN A 228 5.75 12.91 -16.36
CA ASN A 228 6.53 13.27 -15.18
C ASN A 228 7.85 12.48 -15.10
N TRP A 229 8.74 12.90 -14.19
CA TRP A 229 10.08 12.30 -14.07
C TRP A 229 10.03 10.79 -13.74
N ALA A 230 9.09 10.34 -12.91
CA ALA A 230 8.97 8.93 -12.54
C ALA A 230 8.46 8.06 -13.70
N GLN A 231 7.59 8.60 -14.54
CA GLN A 231 7.17 7.95 -15.78
C GLN A 231 8.29 7.84 -16.80
N LYS A 232 9.15 8.88 -16.90
CA LYS A 232 10.32 8.85 -17.78
C LYS A 232 11.33 7.79 -17.35
N GLU A 233 11.61 7.66 -16.04
CA GLU A 233 12.44 6.57 -15.52
C GLU A 233 11.90 5.19 -15.90
N MET A 234 10.57 5.00 -15.86
CA MET A 234 9.98 3.71 -16.23
C MET A 234 10.14 3.36 -17.69
N LEU A 235 10.26 4.32 -18.60
CA LEU A 235 10.50 4.04 -20.02
C LEU A 235 11.87 3.39 -20.29
N GLU A 236 12.84 3.59 -19.41
CA GLU A 236 14.17 2.98 -19.54
C GLU A 236 14.12 1.45 -19.33
N VAL A 237 13.10 0.96 -18.61
CA VAL A 237 13.01 -0.45 -18.18
C VAL A 237 11.72 -1.14 -18.61
N THR A 238 10.84 -0.45 -19.34
CA THR A 238 9.57 -0.98 -19.84
C THR A 238 9.39 -0.70 -21.32
N ASN A 239 8.44 -1.38 -21.96
CA ASN A 239 8.19 -1.25 -23.41
C ASN A 239 9.46 -1.37 -24.26
N LEU A 240 10.34 -2.32 -23.93
CA LEU A 240 11.63 -2.52 -24.61
C LEU A 240 11.48 -2.91 -26.07
N ASP A 241 10.31 -3.38 -26.51
CA ASP A 241 9.97 -3.65 -27.91
C ASP A 241 9.55 -2.38 -28.68
N HIS A 242 9.57 -1.19 -28.04
CA HIS A 242 9.16 0.10 -28.62
C HIS A 242 7.78 0.09 -29.28
N LYS A 243 6.82 -0.62 -28.68
CA LYS A 243 5.42 -0.65 -29.15
C LYS A 243 4.80 0.72 -29.06
N THR A 244 3.90 0.99 -29.99
CA THR A 244 3.08 2.21 -30.02
C THR A 244 1.62 1.84 -30.21
N GLY A 245 0.69 2.75 -29.92
CA GLY A 245 -0.73 2.54 -30.09
C GLY A 245 -1.54 2.81 -28.84
N THR A 246 -2.78 2.40 -28.87
CA THR A 246 -3.77 2.58 -27.80
C THR A 246 -3.65 1.46 -26.74
N LEU A 247 -4.44 1.56 -25.67
CA LEU A 247 -4.58 0.46 -24.69
C LEU A 247 -5.08 -0.83 -25.36
N LYS A 248 -5.98 -0.72 -26.36
CA LYS A 248 -6.47 -1.87 -27.15
C LYS A 248 -5.31 -2.58 -27.85
N ASP A 249 -4.39 -1.82 -28.44
CA ASP A 249 -3.23 -2.37 -29.14
C ASP A 249 -2.24 -3.04 -28.17
N ALA A 250 -2.08 -2.46 -26.97
CA ALA A 250 -1.24 -3.05 -25.91
C ALA A 250 -1.75 -4.42 -25.45
N LEU A 251 -3.07 -4.60 -25.39
CA LEU A 251 -3.70 -5.83 -24.91
C LEU A 251 -3.63 -6.97 -25.92
N VAL A 252 -3.41 -6.70 -27.21
CA VAL A 252 -3.27 -7.78 -28.21
C VAL A 252 -2.08 -8.69 -27.86
N GLY A 253 -2.37 -9.95 -27.55
CA GLY A 253 -1.38 -10.94 -27.19
C GLY A 253 -0.69 -10.68 -25.82
N ALA A 254 -1.30 -9.87 -24.96
CA ALA A 254 -0.88 -9.73 -23.56
C ALA A 254 -1.38 -10.91 -22.70
N ASP A 255 -0.65 -11.27 -21.67
CA ASP A 255 -1.01 -12.33 -20.72
C ASP A 255 -1.69 -11.78 -19.46
N ILE A 256 -1.31 -10.58 -19.06
CA ILE A 256 -1.74 -9.95 -17.81
C ILE A 256 -2.13 -8.50 -18.07
N PHE A 257 -3.29 -8.11 -17.57
CA PHE A 257 -3.72 -6.71 -17.47
C PHE A 257 -3.79 -6.29 -16.00
N LEU A 258 -3.17 -5.16 -15.66
CA LEU A 258 -3.20 -4.52 -14.35
C LEU A 258 -3.75 -3.10 -14.50
N GLY A 259 -4.93 -2.83 -13.96
CA GLY A 259 -5.61 -1.55 -14.05
C GLY A 259 -5.53 -0.76 -12.74
N PHE A 260 -5.05 0.50 -12.84
CA PHE A 260 -4.97 1.48 -11.75
C PHE A 260 -5.41 2.86 -12.25
N SER A 261 -6.39 2.92 -13.15
CA SER A 261 -6.74 4.14 -13.86
C SER A 261 -8.15 4.61 -13.57
N GLY A 262 -9.13 4.07 -14.24
CA GLY A 262 -10.50 4.53 -14.14
C GLY A 262 -11.51 3.53 -14.66
N PRO A 263 -12.81 3.81 -14.49
CA PRO A 263 -13.88 2.87 -14.77
C PRO A 263 -14.02 2.57 -16.28
N ASN A 264 -14.38 1.32 -16.58
CA ASN A 264 -14.82 0.89 -17.91
C ASN A 264 -13.81 1.15 -19.05
N MET A 265 -12.51 1.06 -18.76
CA MET A 265 -11.44 1.28 -19.73
C MET A 265 -11.18 0.06 -20.61
N VAL A 266 -11.57 -1.14 -20.19
CA VAL A 266 -11.35 -2.41 -20.89
C VAL A 266 -12.68 -3.02 -21.27
N THR A 267 -12.78 -3.57 -22.50
CA THR A 267 -13.97 -4.23 -23.02
C THR A 267 -13.76 -5.74 -23.15
N GLU A 268 -14.85 -6.49 -23.25
CA GLU A 268 -14.83 -7.93 -23.55
C GLU A 268 -14.00 -8.26 -24.80
N GLU A 269 -14.11 -7.43 -25.87
CA GLU A 269 -13.34 -7.60 -27.11
C GLU A 269 -11.83 -7.44 -26.88
N MET A 270 -11.43 -6.47 -26.04
CA MET A 270 -10.03 -6.26 -25.70
C MET A 270 -9.48 -7.46 -24.91
N VAL A 271 -10.24 -8.00 -23.96
CA VAL A 271 -9.85 -9.23 -23.24
C VAL A 271 -9.74 -10.41 -24.19
N ARG A 272 -10.66 -10.55 -25.14
CA ARG A 272 -10.63 -11.62 -26.15
C ARG A 272 -9.40 -11.56 -27.06
N SER A 273 -8.79 -10.40 -27.26
CA SER A 273 -7.55 -10.22 -28.02
C SER A 273 -6.28 -10.61 -27.25
N MET A 274 -6.38 -10.82 -25.94
CA MET A 274 -5.26 -11.25 -25.10
C MET A 274 -4.91 -12.74 -25.36
N ASN A 275 -3.79 -13.18 -24.84
CA ASN A 275 -3.39 -14.58 -24.86
C ASN A 275 -4.39 -15.44 -24.07
N LYS A 276 -4.48 -16.73 -24.46
CA LYS A 276 -5.28 -17.71 -23.73
C LYS A 276 -4.94 -17.71 -22.24
N ASP A 277 -5.97 -17.93 -21.40
CA ASP A 277 -5.87 -17.95 -19.95
C ASP A 277 -5.31 -16.61 -19.39
N ALA A 278 -5.86 -15.50 -19.86
CA ALA A 278 -5.49 -14.16 -19.44
C ALA A 278 -5.78 -13.92 -17.94
N ILE A 279 -4.94 -13.11 -17.31
CA ILE A 279 -5.09 -12.64 -15.93
C ILE A 279 -5.51 -11.16 -15.96
N ILE A 280 -6.59 -10.80 -15.27
CA ILE A 280 -7.15 -9.45 -15.23
C ILE A 280 -7.23 -8.98 -13.78
N PHE A 281 -6.45 -7.95 -13.41
CA PHE A 281 -6.57 -7.24 -12.15
C PHE A 281 -7.08 -5.83 -12.42
N ALA A 282 -8.39 -5.62 -12.27
CA ALA A 282 -9.07 -4.35 -12.49
C ALA A 282 -9.29 -3.64 -11.14
N CYS A 283 -8.30 -2.85 -10.72
CA CYS A 283 -8.19 -2.34 -9.34
C CYS A 283 -8.79 -0.94 -9.14
N ALA A 284 -9.32 -0.28 -10.18
CA ALA A 284 -9.97 1.02 -10.02
C ALA A 284 -11.19 0.93 -9.10
N ASN A 285 -11.33 1.93 -8.22
CA ASN A 285 -12.42 2.06 -7.26
C ASN A 285 -13.17 3.39 -7.44
N PRO A 286 -14.51 3.41 -7.25
CA PRO A 286 -15.40 2.31 -6.86
C PRO A 286 -15.82 1.39 -8.03
N THR A 287 -15.57 1.78 -9.27
CA THR A 287 -15.91 1.04 -10.48
C THR A 287 -14.64 0.54 -11.16
N PRO A 288 -14.50 -0.78 -11.41
CA PRO A 288 -13.30 -1.35 -12.02
C PRO A 288 -13.19 -0.98 -13.52
N GLU A 289 -12.01 -1.18 -14.09
CA GLU A 289 -11.74 -1.00 -15.53
C GLU A 289 -12.58 -1.92 -16.41
N ILE A 290 -12.95 -3.09 -15.88
CA ILE A 290 -13.88 -4.06 -16.46
C ILE A 290 -14.51 -4.87 -15.34
N PHE A 291 -15.81 -5.17 -15.43
CA PHE A 291 -16.46 -6.05 -14.46
C PHE A 291 -16.08 -7.51 -14.68
N PRO A 292 -16.03 -8.34 -13.60
CA PRO A 292 -15.64 -9.75 -13.69
C PRO A 292 -16.43 -10.58 -14.71
N ASP A 293 -17.73 -10.35 -14.80
CA ASP A 293 -18.58 -11.09 -15.76
C ASP A 293 -18.23 -10.78 -17.20
N GLU A 294 -17.87 -9.53 -17.52
CA GLU A 294 -17.45 -9.12 -18.86
C GLU A 294 -16.04 -9.66 -19.17
N ALA A 295 -15.11 -9.57 -18.22
CA ALA A 295 -13.77 -10.13 -18.35
C ALA A 295 -13.82 -11.64 -18.60
N LYS A 296 -14.69 -12.37 -17.89
CA LYS A 296 -14.89 -13.81 -18.06
C LYS A 296 -15.45 -14.15 -19.43
N LYS A 297 -16.41 -13.36 -19.95
CA LYS A 297 -16.94 -13.53 -21.34
C LYS A 297 -15.85 -13.30 -22.38
N GLY A 298 -14.90 -12.40 -22.11
CA GLY A 298 -13.73 -12.16 -22.94
C GLY A 298 -12.70 -13.30 -22.92
N GLY A 299 -12.82 -14.26 -22.00
CA GLY A 299 -11.93 -15.41 -21.89
C GLY A 299 -10.84 -15.29 -20.80
N ALA A 300 -10.96 -14.32 -19.91
CA ALA A 300 -10.06 -14.22 -18.75
C ALA A 300 -10.21 -15.45 -17.84
N LYS A 301 -9.09 -16.01 -17.39
CA LYS A 301 -9.05 -17.19 -16.51
C LYS A 301 -9.04 -16.79 -15.04
N VAL A 302 -8.24 -15.79 -14.68
CA VAL A 302 -8.15 -15.27 -13.30
C VAL A 302 -8.53 -13.80 -13.29
N ILE A 303 -9.46 -13.44 -12.44
CA ILE A 303 -9.97 -12.07 -12.34
C ILE A 303 -9.93 -11.60 -10.90
N SER A 304 -9.42 -10.40 -10.70
CA SER A 304 -9.37 -9.69 -9.41
C SER A 304 -9.87 -8.25 -9.55
N THR A 305 -10.43 -7.73 -8.48
CA THR A 305 -10.82 -6.31 -8.38
C THR A 305 -10.45 -5.75 -7.01
N GLY A 306 -10.54 -4.43 -6.83
CA GLY A 306 -10.46 -3.79 -5.52
C GLY A 306 -11.70 -3.99 -4.64
N ARG A 307 -12.79 -4.57 -5.18
CA ARG A 307 -14.10 -4.64 -4.53
C ARG A 307 -14.24 -5.91 -3.69
N SER A 308 -14.87 -5.79 -2.54
CA SER A 308 -15.13 -6.91 -1.60
C SER A 308 -16.28 -7.82 -1.99
N ASP A 309 -17.11 -7.41 -2.97
CA ASP A 309 -18.26 -8.18 -3.44
C ASP A 309 -17.91 -9.19 -4.56
N PHE A 310 -16.63 -9.25 -4.95
CA PHE A 310 -16.11 -10.23 -5.91
C PHE A 310 -14.99 -11.09 -5.31
N PRO A 311 -14.73 -12.29 -5.86
CA PRO A 311 -13.57 -13.09 -5.47
C PRO A 311 -12.23 -12.37 -5.70
N ASN A 312 -11.18 -12.82 -5.03
CA ASN A 312 -9.81 -12.33 -5.22
C ASN A 312 -9.69 -10.82 -5.01
N GLN A 313 -10.28 -10.27 -3.94
CA GLN A 313 -10.17 -8.85 -3.64
C GLN A 313 -8.71 -8.43 -3.43
N ILE A 314 -8.23 -7.48 -4.22
CA ILE A 314 -6.96 -6.78 -3.99
C ILE A 314 -7.20 -5.67 -2.98
N ASN A 315 -6.66 -5.85 -1.77
CA ASN A 315 -6.87 -4.92 -0.66
C ASN A 315 -5.61 -4.77 0.19
N ASN A 316 -5.12 -3.56 0.33
CA ASN A 316 -3.90 -3.21 1.07
C ASN A 316 -3.98 -3.59 2.57
N VAL A 317 -5.17 -3.83 3.12
CA VAL A 317 -5.35 -4.31 4.51
C VAL A 317 -4.63 -5.64 4.78
N LEU A 318 -4.37 -6.43 3.75
CA LEU A 318 -3.55 -7.64 3.84
C LEU A 318 -2.07 -7.34 4.08
N VAL A 319 -1.63 -6.11 3.84
CA VAL A 319 -0.22 -5.74 3.80
C VAL A 319 0.19 -4.87 4.98
N PHE A 320 -0.27 -3.60 4.98
CA PHE A 320 0.32 -2.56 5.84
C PHE A 320 0.25 -2.87 7.34
N PRO A 321 -0.81 -3.50 7.91
CA PRO A 321 -0.85 -3.75 9.34
C PRO A 321 0.23 -4.73 9.80
N GLY A 322 0.36 -5.85 9.10
CA GLY A 322 1.39 -6.86 9.38
C GLY A 322 2.80 -6.37 9.05
N LEU A 323 2.96 -5.60 7.99
CA LEU A 323 4.24 -5.03 7.58
C LEU A 323 4.78 -4.04 8.63
N PHE A 324 3.95 -3.12 9.14
CA PHE A 324 4.36 -2.22 10.22
C PHE A 324 4.57 -2.97 11.55
N ARG A 325 3.76 -3.98 11.85
CA ARG A 325 3.98 -4.83 13.03
C ARG A 325 5.36 -5.48 12.97
N GLY A 326 5.72 -6.10 11.86
CA GLY A 326 7.03 -6.72 11.69
C GLY A 326 8.19 -5.72 11.72
N ALA A 327 8.03 -4.53 11.13
CA ALA A 327 9.03 -3.48 11.19
C ALA A 327 9.23 -2.94 12.62
N PHE A 328 8.15 -2.77 13.39
CA PHE A 328 8.20 -2.29 14.77
C PHE A 328 8.78 -3.34 15.73
N ASP A 329 8.46 -4.62 15.53
CA ASP A 329 8.98 -5.72 16.36
C ASP A 329 10.50 -5.80 16.36
N VAL A 330 11.14 -5.34 15.30
CA VAL A 330 12.61 -5.33 15.17
C VAL A 330 13.20 -3.91 15.18
N ARG A 331 12.40 -2.90 15.49
CA ARG A 331 12.78 -1.47 15.43
C ARG A 331 13.51 -1.14 14.13
N ALA A 332 12.94 -1.58 12.99
CA ALA A 332 13.55 -1.36 11.69
C ALA A 332 13.70 0.15 11.41
N LYS A 333 14.83 0.53 10.82
CA LYS A 333 15.07 1.93 10.42
C LYS A 333 14.49 2.28 9.05
N ASP A 334 14.15 1.27 8.25
CA ASP A 334 13.57 1.39 6.92
C ASP A 334 12.66 0.19 6.62
N ILE A 335 11.78 0.36 5.66
CA ILE A 335 11.07 -0.71 4.96
C ILE A 335 11.64 -0.77 3.54
N ASN A 336 12.56 -1.71 3.31
CA ASN A 336 13.26 -1.86 2.04
C ASN A 336 12.56 -2.83 1.07
N GLU A 337 13.11 -3.00 -0.14
CA GLU A 337 12.51 -3.83 -1.20
C GLU A 337 12.42 -5.30 -0.81
N GLU A 338 13.42 -5.84 -0.10
CA GLU A 338 13.42 -7.23 0.36
C GLU A 338 12.32 -7.50 1.39
N MET A 339 12.02 -6.53 2.25
CA MET A 339 10.91 -6.63 3.21
C MET A 339 9.56 -6.62 2.49
N LYS A 340 9.39 -5.77 1.47
CA LYS A 340 8.19 -5.71 0.62
C LYS A 340 7.98 -7.02 -0.13
N MET A 341 9.03 -7.55 -0.71
CA MET A 341 9.01 -8.82 -1.44
C MET A 341 8.71 -10.01 -0.52
N ALA A 342 9.31 -10.01 0.68
CA ALA A 342 9.02 -11.03 1.69
C ALA A 342 7.55 -11.01 2.13
N ALA A 343 6.96 -9.82 2.30
CA ALA A 343 5.54 -9.68 2.61
C ALA A 343 4.67 -10.25 1.48
N ALA A 344 4.97 -9.93 0.22
CA ALA A 344 4.21 -10.43 -0.92
C ALA A 344 4.21 -11.96 -1.01
N VAL A 345 5.39 -12.57 -0.89
CA VAL A 345 5.55 -14.02 -0.92
C VAL A 345 4.85 -14.68 0.28
N ALA A 346 4.94 -14.07 1.46
CA ALA A 346 4.32 -14.59 2.67
C ALA A 346 2.78 -14.61 2.56
N ILE A 347 2.17 -13.55 2.01
CA ILE A 347 0.73 -13.49 1.76
C ILE A 347 0.31 -14.54 0.72
N ALA A 348 1.04 -14.68 -0.39
CA ALA A 348 0.74 -15.66 -1.43
C ALA A 348 0.76 -17.10 -0.87
N ASN A 349 1.75 -17.42 -0.05
CA ASN A 349 1.95 -18.78 0.52
C ASN A 349 0.96 -19.14 1.64
N LEU A 350 0.09 -18.21 2.07
CA LEU A 350 -1.01 -18.54 2.99
C LEU A 350 -2.07 -19.44 2.35
N ILE A 351 -2.17 -19.42 1.01
CA ILE A 351 -3.01 -20.36 0.27
C ILE A 351 -2.12 -21.54 -0.15
N LEU A 352 -2.49 -22.74 0.26
CA LEU A 352 -1.77 -23.95 -0.08
C LEU A 352 -1.91 -24.25 -1.58
N ASP A 353 -0.91 -24.89 -2.17
CA ASP A 353 -0.87 -25.11 -3.62
C ASP A 353 -2.08 -25.91 -4.14
N ASP A 354 -2.65 -26.82 -3.34
CA ASP A 354 -3.86 -27.60 -3.64
C ASP A 354 -5.17 -26.78 -3.48
N GLU A 355 -5.12 -25.66 -2.79
CA GLU A 355 -6.25 -24.74 -2.61
C GLU A 355 -6.26 -23.61 -3.68
N VAL A 356 -5.13 -23.40 -4.38
CA VAL A 356 -5.01 -22.34 -5.37
C VAL A 356 -5.87 -22.65 -6.60
N ASN A 357 -6.79 -21.75 -6.94
CA ASN A 357 -7.65 -21.85 -8.13
C ASN A 357 -8.06 -20.45 -8.61
N GLU A 358 -8.78 -20.36 -9.72
CA GLU A 358 -9.16 -19.08 -10.34
C GLU A 358 -9.96 -18.12 -9.43
N ASN A 359 -10.60 -18.61 -8.38
CA ASN A 359 -11.36 -17.83 -7.42
C ASN A 359 -10.70 -17.73 -6.04
N ASN A 360 -9.50 -18.27 -5.87
CA ASN A 360 -8.77 -18.32 -4.60
C ASN A 360 -7.25 -18.16 -4.83
N ILE A 361 -6.83 -16.96 -5.18
CA ILE A 361 -5.41 -16.62 -5.43
C ILE A 361 -4.81 -15.75 -4.32
N ILE A 362 -5.63 -15.19 -3.43
CA ILE A 362 -5.21 -14.31 -2.35
C ILE A 362 -6.09 -14.55 -1.11
N PRO A 363 -5.53 -14.49 0.12
CA PRO A 363 -6.32 -14.71 1.33
C PRO A 363 -7.38 -13.61 1.50
N LYS A 364 -8.44 -13.93 2.22
CA LYS A 364 -9.48 -12.95 2.57
C LYS A 364 -8.95 -11.93 3.58
N ALA A 365 -9.48 -10.70 3.56
CA ALA A 365 -9.07 -9.62 4.45
C ALA A 365 -9.12 -9.95 5.96
N PHE A 366 -10.04 -10.84 6.36
CA PHE A 366 -10.22 -11.26 7.75
C PHE A 366 -9.54 -12.60 8.08
N ASP A 367 -8.63 -13.10 7.24
CA ASP A 367 -7.86 -14.30 7.59
C ASP A 367 -6.89 -13.97 8.76
N PRO A 368 -7.07 -14.60 9.93
CA PRO A 368 -6.31 -14.25 11.14
C PRO A 368 -4.81 -14.56 11.03
N ARG A 369 -4.41 -15.41 10.08
CA ARG A 369 -3.02 -15.81 9.86
C ARG A 369 -2.19 -14.70 9.21
N VAL A 370 -2.83 -13.78 8.48
CA VAL A 370 -2.14 -12.75 7.67
C VAL A 370 -1.20 -11.90 8.52
N LYS A 371 -1.69 -11.37 9.65
CA LYS A 371 -0.89 -10.52 10.54
C LYS A 371 0.44 -11.17 10.93
N GLU A 372 0.37 -12.38 11.46
CA GLU A 372 1.55 -13.08 12.03
C GLU A 372 2.53 -13.46 10.95
N VAL A 373 2.03 -13.99 9.82
CA VAL A 373 2.86 -14.46 8.71
C VAL A 373 3.58 -13.28 8.04
N VAL A 374 2.88 -12.17 7.79
CA VAL A 374 3.48 -10.97 7.20
C VAL A 374 4.47 -10.33 8.16
N ALA A 375 4.11 -10.14 9.44
CA ALA A 375 5.00 -9.54 10.44
C ALA A 375 6.30 -10.33 10.58
N LYS A 376 6.20 -11.67 10.68
CA LYS A 376 7.37 -12.55 10.75
C LYS A 376 8.25 -12.43 9.52
N ALA A 377 7.69 -12.50 8.31
CA ALA A 377 8.45 -12.43 7.07
C ALA A 377 9.18 -11.10 6.91
N VAL A 378 8.53 -9.99 7.29
CA VAL A 378 9.08 -8.63 7.27
C VAL A 378 10.21 -8.49 8.29
N ALA A 379 10.00 -8.95 9.53
CA ALA A 379 11.03 -8.91 10.58
C ALA A 379 12.27 -9.73 10.21
N ASP A 380 12.07 -10.93 9.66
CA ASP A 380 13.16 -11.80 9.21
C ASP A 380 13.95 -11.16 8.04
N ALA A 381 13.25 -10.51 7.10
CA ALA A 381 13.88 -9.76 6.01
C ALA A 381 14.64 -8.53 6.52
N ALA A 382 14.09 -7.79 7.49
CA ALA A 382 14.76 -6.65 8.11
C ALA A 382 16.06 -7.05 8.80
N ARG A 383 16.07 -8.18 9.54
CA ARG A 383 17.28 -8.72 10.16
C ARG A 383 18.31 -9.13 9.12
N ARG A 384 17.88 -9.86 8.09
CA ARG A 384 18.77 -10.34 7.01
C ARG A 384 19.43 -9.21 6.24
N THR A 385 18.72 -8.10 6.05
CA THR A 385 19.21 -6.92 5.30
C THR A 385 19.89 -5.87 6.18
N GLY A 386 20.01 -6.11 7.49
CA GLY A 386 20.70 -5.20 8.40
C GLY A 386 20.00 -3.88 8.71
N VAL A 387 18.68 -3.82 8.48
CA VAL A 387 17.88 -2.62 8.83
C VAL A 387 17.18 -2.77 10.18
N ALA A 388 17.14 -3.97 10.76
CA ALA A 388 16.68 -4.21 12.12
C ALA A 388 17.69 -3.67 13.15
N ARG A 389 17.18 -3.23 14.32
CA ARG A 389 17.98 -2.74 15.46
C ARG A 389 17.98 -3.69 16.65
N ILE A 390 17.01 -4.60 16.69
CA ILE A 390 16.88 -5.62 17.74
C ILE A 390 16.46 -6.96 17.15
#